data_8aa1d7b4d3862558d4a50ca946caba00
#
_entry.id   8aa1d7b4d3862558d4a50ca946caba00
#
_cell.length_a   1.000
_cell.length_b   1.000
_cell.length_c   1.000
_cell.angle_alpha   90.00
_cell.angle_beta   90.00
_cell.angle_gamma   90.00
#
_symmetry.space_group_name_H-M   'P 1'
#
loop_
_entity.id
_entity.type
_entity.pdbx_description
1 polymer ?
#
loop_
_entity_poly.entity_id
_entity_poly.type
_entity_poly.pdbx_seq_one_letter_code
_entity_poly.pdbx_strand_id
1 'polypeptide(L)'
;IWLSPTTYSCAGPKDAYEFWAMSFRSDVESAIAVSPRDVACTVYIFFMLTGGKMPSEKDMSEMQTYLMNEARRPMTDRVICKAPEEVEYSIDFTYYIGSGNSKGASIVQESVAKAVEEFQEWQRSIGRDINPMELIARLRAAGVRRGGLRQPVDKVIENGMNSGKAVVQIPKLSGTPTIIYGGIEDD
;
A
#
# COMPACT_ATOMS: atom_id res chain seq x y z
N ILE A 1 8.28 19.13 3.00
CA ILE A 1 9.03 20.36 2.68
C ILE A 1 9.54 20.36 1.21
N TRP A 2 9.72 19.20 0.56
CA TRP A 2 10.24 19.09 -0.81
C TRP A 2 9.22 19.34 -1.93
N LEU A 3 7.92 19.37 -1.63
CA LEU A 3 6.84 19.60 -2.62
C LEU A 3 6.51 21.08 -2.84
N SER A 4 7.11 21.98 -2.04
CA SER A 4 6.80 23.42 -2.07
C SER A 4 7.01 24.11 -3.44
N PRO A 5 8.07 23.83 -4.24
CA PRO A 5 8.24 24.47 -5.53
C PRO A 5 7.21 24.08 -6.59
N THR A 6 6.68 22.85 -6.51
CA THR A 6 5.70 22.34 -7.50
C THR A 6 4.29 22.84 -7.27
N THR A 7 3.97 23.31 -6.05
CA THR A 7 2.66 23.85 -5.70
C THR A 7 2.34 25.19 -6.36
N TYR A 8 3.37 25.91 -6.83
CA TYR A 8 3.21 27.20 -7.54
C TYR A 8 3.06 27.06 -9.04
N SER A 9 3.21 25.85 -9.59
CA SER A 9 3.06 25.61 -11.02
C SER A 9 1.62 25.29 -11.37
N CYS A 10 0.93 26.22 -12.03
CA CYS A 10 -0.39 25.99 -12.60
C CYS A 10 -0.35 25.13 -13.88
N ALA A 11 0.82 24.55 -14.23
CA ALA A 11 1.00 23.74 -15.44
C ALA A 11 0.63 22.27 -15.28
N GLY A 12 0.00 21.88 -14.18
CA GLY A 12 -0.48 20.51 -13.91
C GLY A 12 0.61 19.42 -13.78
N PRO A 13 1.75 19.68 -13.09
CA PRO A 13 2.69 18.61 -12.83
C PRO A 13 2.03 17.55 -11.93
N LYS A 14 2.39 16.29 -12.15
CA LYS A 14 1.91 15.13 -11.38
C LYS A 14 1.94 15.41 -9.87
N ASP A 15 3.07 15.90 -9.39
CA ASP A 15 3.33 16.15 -7.96
C ASP A 15 2.40 17.21 -7.36
N ALA A 16 1.93 18.19 -8.16
CA ALA A 16 0.98 19.19 -7.69
C ALA A 16 -0.40 18.57 -7.44
N TYR A 17 -0.86 17.68 -8.31
CA TYR A 17 -2.12 16.97 -8.10
C TYR A 17 -2.07 16.03 -6.89
N GLU A 18 -0.96 15.31 -6.72
CA GLU A 18 -0.75 14.46 -5.54
C GLU A 18 -0.73 15.27 -4.25
N PHE A 19 -0.03 16.42 -4.25
CA PHE A 19 -0.02 17.35 -3.12
C PHE A 19 -1.42 17.85 -2.77
N TRP A 20 -2.20 18.33 -3.77
CA TRP A 20 -3.55 18.83 -3.54
C TRP A 20 -4.49 17.72 -3.06
N ALA A 21 -4.37 16.52 -3.60
CA ALA A 21 -5.15 15.37 -3.16
C ALA A 21 -4.88 15.03 -1.69
N MET A 22 -3.62 14.98 -1.28
CA MET A 22 -3.24 14.76 0.12
C MET A 22 -3.62 15.92 1.05
N SER A 23 -3.73 17.13 0.51
CA SER A 23 -4.15 18.32 1.28
C SER A 23 -5.67 18.44 1.41
N PHE A 24 -6.45 17.58 0.76
CA PHE A 24 -7.91 17.64 0.76
C PHE A 24 -8.51 17.40 2.14
N ARG A 25 -8.10 16.33 2.79
CA ARG A 25 -8.53 15.93 4.13
C ARG A 25 -7.37 15.23 4.86
N SER A 26 -7.36 15.33 6.18
CA SER A 26 -6.32 14.72 7.02
C SER A 26 -6.33 13.19 7.03
N ASP A 27 -7.44 12.58 6.60
CA ASP A 27 -7.59 11.15 6.50
C ASP A 27 -7.18 10.56 5.13
N VAL A 28 -6.71 11.39 4.19
CA VAL A 28 -6.08 10.91 2.95
C VAL A 28 -4.64 10.51 3.26
N GLU A 29 -4.36 9.22 3.22
CA GLU A 29 -3.04 8.66 3.55
C GLU A 29 -2.07 8.74 2.38
N SER A 30 -2.55 8.45 1.18
CA SER A 30 -1.74 8.46 -0.04
C SER A 30 -2.57 8.77 -1.27
N ALA A 31 -1.94 9.40 -2.25
CA ALA A 31 -2.54 9.71 -3.54
C ALA A 31 -1.52 9.61 -4.66
N ILE A 32 -1.96 9.14 -5.83
CA ILE A 32 -1.15 9.03 -7.04
C ILE A 32 -1.92 9.61 -8.22
N ALA A 33 -1.27 10.47 -8.97
CA ALA A 33 -1.78 11.04 -10.20
C ALA A 33 -1.22 10.28 -11.42
N VAL A 34 -2.10 9.88 -12.33
CA VAL A 34 -1.73 9.19 -13.57
C VAL A 34 -2.37 9.91 -14.74
N SER A 35 -1.56 10.34 -15.72
CA SER A 35 -2.04 10.95 -16.97
C SER A 35 -1.90 9.95 -18.12
N PRO A 36 -3.01 9.47 -18.70
CA PRO A 36 -2.97 8.56 -19.85
C PRO A 36 -2.50 9.33 -21.10
N ARG A 37 -1.67 8.68 -21.93
CA ARG A 37 -1.13 9.30 -23.14
C ARG A 37 -2.16 9.41 -24.26
N ASP A 38 -3.12 8.52 -24.26
CA ASP A 38 -4.16 8.34 -25.29
C ASP A 38 -5.44 9.13 -25.01
N VAL A 39 -5.57 9.72 -23.84
CA VAL A 39 -6.70 10.59 -23.48
C VAL A 39 -6.16 11.97 -23.09
N ALA A 40 -6.15 12.88 -24.05
CA ALA A 40 -5.63 14.22 -23.83
C ALA A 40 -6.33 14.95 -22.68
N CYS A 41 -5.58 15.77 -21.96
CA CYS A 41 -6.08 16.65 -20.90
C CYS A 41 -6.84 15.91 -19.77
N THR A 42 -6.51 14.63 -19.53
CA THR A 42 -7.15 13.85 -18.46
C THR A 42 -6.12 13.42 -17.42
N VAL A 43 -6.45 13.61 -16.14
CA VAL A 43 -5.65 13.16 -15.00
C VAL A 43 -6.53 12.29 -14.13
N TYR A 44 -6.09 11.05 -13.91
CA TYR A 44 -6.70 10.16 -12.93
C TYR A 44 -5.99 10.31 -11.58
N ILE A 45 -6.77 10.49 -10.53
CA ILE A 45 -6.28 10.54 -9.15
C ILE A 45 -6.77 9.31 -8.44
N PHE A 46 -5.83 8.47 -8.03
CA PHE A 46 -6.08 7.33 -7.16
C PHE A 46 -5.64 7.71 -5.76
N PHE A 47 -6.46 7.42 -4.76
CA PHE A 47 -6.12 7.75 -3.38
C PHE A 47 -6.66 6.71 -2.42
N MET A 48 -6.11 6.71 -1.22
CA MET A 48 -6.45 5.81 -0.14
C MET A 48 -6.60 6.59 1.17
N LEU A 49 -7.48 6.12 2.02
CA LEU A 49 -7.72 6.71 3.32
C LEU A 49 -6.92 5.99 4.40
N THR A 50 -6.68 6.67 5.52
CA THR A 50 -5.92 6.19 6.69
C THR A 50 -6.36 4.80 7.12
N GLY A 51 -5.38 3.95 7.40
CA GLY A 51 -5.56 2.54 7.77
C GLY A 51 -5.90 1.65 6.58
N GLY A 52 -5.47 2.03 5.38
CA GLY A 52 -5.64 1.21 4.19
C GLY A 52 -7.09 1.12 3.70
N LYS A 53 -7.96 2.06 4.07
CA LYS A 53 -9.36 2.07 3.66
C LYS A 53 -9.52 2.59 2.24
N MET A 54 -10.36 1.89 1.47
CA MET A 54 -10.73 2.32 0.13
C MET A 54 -11.69 3.52 0.19
N PRO A 55 -11.53 4.52 -0.70
CA PRO A 55 -12.46 5.63 -0.78
C PRO A 55 -13.83 5.16 -1.28
N SER A 56 -14.89 5.71 -0.70
CA SER A 56 -16.25 5.53 -1.18
C SER A 56 -16.53 6.39 -2.42
N GLU A 57 -17.63 6.14 -3.10
CA GLU A 57 -18.08 6.99 -4.23
C GLU A 57 -18.26 8.45 -3.80
N LYS A 58 -18.73 8.68 -2.57
CA LYS A 58 -18.85 10.01 -1.99
C LYS A 58 -17.49 10.67 -1.82
N ASP A 59 -16.52 9.97 -1.24
CA ASP A 59 -15.15 10.48 -1.07
C ASP A 59 -14.50 10.85 -2.41
N MET A 60 -14.69 9.99 -3.43
CA MET A 60 -14.19 10.25 -4.78
C MET A 60 -14.85 11.49 -5.41
N SER A 61 -16.16 11.66 -5.24
CA SER A 61 -16.89 12.82 -5.76
C SER A 61 -16.48 14.12 -5.06
N GLU A 62 -16.32 14.11 -3.75
CA GLU A 62 -15.87 15.26 -2.97
C GLU A 62 -14.42 15.63 -3.34
N MET A 63 -13.52 14.67 -3.44
CA MET A 63 -12.15 14.88 -3.87
C MET A 63 -12.10 15.48 -5.29
N GLN A 64 -12.88 14.92 -6.21
CA GLN A 64 -12.95 15.41 -7.58
C GLN A 64 -13.44 16.85 -7.64
N THR A 65 -14.48 17.20 -6.87
CA THR A 65 -15.00 18.56 -6.79
C THR A 65 -13.93 19.53 -6.25
N TYR A 66 -13.21 19.11 -5.22
CA TYR A 66 -12.12 19.89 -4.64
C TYR A 66 -10.99 20.16 -5.64
N LEU A 67 -10.57 19.12 -6.39
CA LEU A 67 -9.49 19.23 -7.37
C LEU A 67 -9.90 19.96 -8.65
N MET A 68 -11.19 19.95 -9.00
CA MET A 68 -11.73 20.66 -10.16
C MET A 68 -11.82 22.18 -9.98
N ASN A 69 -11.49 22.69 -8.80
CA ASN A 69 -11.46 24.15 -8.56
C ASN A 69 -10.40 24.83 -9.45
N GLU A 70 -10.76 25.94 -10.06
CA GLU A 70 -9.92 26.69 -11.02
C GLU A 70 -8.59 27.17 -10.42
N ALA A 71 -8.51 27.34 -9.11
CA ALA A 71 -7.28 27.71 -8.42
C ALA A 71 -6.27 26.56 -8.28
N ARG A 72 -6.67 25.30 -8.58
CA ARG A 72 -5.85 24.09 -8.39
C ARG A 72 -5.52 23.35 -9.68
N ARG A 73 -6.30 23.53 -10.71
CA ARG A 73 -6.08 22.84 -12.00
C ARG A 73 -5.91 23.79 -13.17
N PRO A 74 -5.15 23.44 -14.21
CA PRO A 74 -5.23 24.08 -15.52
C PRO A 74 -6.65 24.03 -16.08
N MET A 75 -7.05 25.04 -16.80
CA MET A 75 -8.41 25.12 -17.38
C MET A 75 -8.73 23.96 -18.33
N THR A 76 -7.71 23.38 -18.95
CA THR A 76 -7.83 22.28 -19.92
C THR A 76 -7.95 20.90 -19.28
N ASP A 77 -7.54 20.74 -18.01
CA ASP A 77 -7.43 19.43 -17.40
C ASP A 77 -8.77 18.92 -16.85
N ARG A 78 -9.08 17.67 -17.19
CA ARG A 78 -10.18 16.92 -16.62
C ARG A 78 -9.66 16.00 -15.54
N VAL A 79 -10.00 16.25 -14.29
CA VAL A 79 -9.63 15.40 -13.16
C VAL A 79 -10.71 14.36 -12.92
N ILE A 80 -10.32 13.09 -12.77
CA ILE A 80 -11.21 11.96 -12.46
C ILE A 80 -10.61 11.20 -11.29
N CYS A 81 -11.34 11.15 -10.17
CA CYS A 81 -10.94 10.38 -9.01
C CYS A 81 -11.39 8.91 -9.12
N LYS A 82 -10.50 8.00 -8.73
CA LYS A 82 -10.76 6.56 -8.77
C LYS A 82 -10.21 5.88 -7.51
N ALA A 83 -10.83 4.77 -7.14
CA ALA A 83 -10.26 3.86 -6.16
C ALA A 83 -9.19 2.99 -6.80
N PRO A 84 -8.10 2.63 -6.08
CA PRO A 84 -7.17 1.60 -6.52
C PRO A 84 -7.84 0.23 -6.68
N GLU A 85 -7.26 -0.65 -7.51
CA GLU A 85 -7.70 -2.04 -7.65
C GLU A 85 -7.05 -2.92 -6.58
N GLU A 86 -7.81 -3.79 -5.93
CA GLU A 86 -7.28 -4.70 -4.93
C GLU A 86 -6.64 -5.93 -5.58
N VAL A 87 -5.41 -6.27 -5.17
CA VAL A 87 -4.67 -7.46 -5.56
C VAL A 87 -4.53 -8.37 -4.36
N GLU A 88 -5.19 -9.51 -4.40
CA GLU A 88 -5.19 -10.46 -3.30
C GLU A 88 -3.85 -11.18 -3.13
N TYR A 89 -3.47 -11.37 -1.87
CA TYR A 89 -2.38 -12.24 -1.44
C TYR A 89 -2.79 -12.99 -0.17
N SER A 90 -2.11 -14.09 0.13
CA SER A 90 -2.29 -14.84 1.37
C SER A 90 -0.98 -14.89 2.17
N ILE A 91 -1.07 -15.29 3.43
CA ILE A 91 0.08 -15.54 4.31
C ILE A 91 -0.01 -16.98 4.78
N ASP A 92 1.03 -17.76 4.49
CA ASP A 92 1.14 -19.16 4.90
C ASP A 92 2.61 -19.51 5.16
N PHE A 93 2.94 -19.79 6.41
CA PHE A 93 4.30 -20.19 6.78
C PHE A 93 4.33 -21.09 8.03
N THR A 94 5.41 -21.85 8.12
CA THR A 94 5.77 -22.61 9.33
C THR A 94 7.04 -22.01 9.89
N TYR A 95 7.15 -21.89 11.22
CA TYR A 95 8.34 -21.35 11.86
C TYR A 95 8.79 -22.17 13.06
N TYR A 96 10.06 -22.07 13.38
CA TYR A 96 10.74 -22.76 14.48
C TYR A 96 11.51 -21.75 15.33
N ILE A 97 11.58 -22.02 16.63
CA ILE A 97 12.27 -21.21 17.63
C ILE A 97 13.54 -21.95 18.04
N GLY A 98 14.65 -21.26 18.21
CA GLY A 98 15.88 -21.87 18.69
C GLY A 98 15.79 -22.25 20.18
N SER A 99 16.47 -23.32 20.58
CA SER A 99 16.50 -23.87 21.96
C SER A 99 16.92 -22.83 23.00
N GLY A 100 17.77 -21.88 22.64
CA GLY A 100 18.14 -20.75 23.50
C GLY A 100 16.96 -19.86 23.92
N ASN A 101 15.87 -19.83 23.13
CA ASN A 101 14.64 -19.10 23.40
C ASN A 101 13.50 -19.97 23.93
N SER A 102 13.73 -21.22 24.22
CA SER A 102 12.69 -22.19 24.59
C SER A 102 11.87 -21.77 25.84
N LYS A 103 12.49 -21.10 26.80
CA LYS A 103 11.82 -20.59 28.01
C LYS A 103 10.91 -19.38 27.74
N GLY A 104 11.06 -18.75 26.60
CA GLY A 104 10.28 -17.60 26.14
C GLY A 104 9.43 -17.90 24.89
N ALA A 105 9.17 -19.18 24.58
CA ALA A 105 8.47 -19.57 23.36
C ALA A 105 7.12 -18.86 23.17
N SER A 106 6.34 -18.67 24.23
CA SER A 106 5.07 -17.92 24.19
C SER A 106 5.28 -16.45 23.80
N ILE A 107 6.34 -15.81 24.32
CA ILE A 107 6.68 -14.42 24.01
C ILE A 107 7.06 -14.29 22.53
N VAL A 108 7.82 -15.25 22.01
CA VAL A 108 8.18 -15.27 20.59
C VAL A 108 6.93 -15.49 19.71
N GLN A 109 6.01 -16.36 20.13
CA GLN A 109 4.75 -16.58 19.41
C GLN A 109 3.89 -15.31 19.33
N GLU A 110 3.76 -14.57 20.43
CA GLU A 110 3.08 -13.26 20.46
C GLU A 110 3.79 -12.24 19.55
N SER A 111 5.12 -12.21 19.60
CA SER A 111 5.93 -11.33 18.76
C SER A 111 5.78 -11.67 17.29
N VAL A 112 5.66 -12.94 16.93
CA VAL A 112 5.39 -13.39 15.55
C VAL A 112 4.00 -12.95 15.09
N ALA A 113 2.97 -13.10 15.92
CA ALA A 113 1.62 -12.63 15.59
C ALA A 113 1.62 -11.12 15.32
N LYS A 114 2.24 -10.35 16.22
CA LYS A 114 2.39 -8.90 16.04
C LYS A 114 3.16 -8.52 14.78
N ALA A 115 4.25 -9.21 14.49
CA ALA A 115 5.06 -8.98 13.27
C ALA A 115 4.25 -9.22 11.99
N VAL A 116 3.32 -10.18 12.00
CA VAL A 116 2.41 -10.45 10.89
C VAL A 116 1.38 -9.34 10.75
N GLU A 117 0.80 -8.85 11.85
CA GLU A 117 -0.13 -7.71 11.84
C GLU A 117 0.55 -6.44 11.30
N GLU A 118 1.74 -6.11 11.81
CA GLU A 118 2.54 -4.99 11.33
C GLU A 118 2.93 -5.11 9.85
N PHE A 119 3.18 -6.33 9.37
CA PHE A 119 3.42 -6.58 7.96
C PHE A 119 2.17 -6.32 7.12
N GLN A 120 1.00 -6.75 7.56
CA GLN A 120 -0.27 -6.52 6.85
C GLN A 120 -0.58 -5.03 6.71
N GLU A 121 -0.42 -4.27 7.80
CA GLU A 121 -0.59 -2.82 7.79
C GLU A 121 0.41 -2.14 6.84
N TRP A 122 1.68 -2.51 6.95
CA TRP A 122 2.72 -1.98 6.08
C TRP A 122 2.48 -2.34 4.61
N GLN A 123 2.09 -3.58 4.32
CA GLN A 123 1.87 -4.06 2.95
C GLN A 123 0.70 -3.35 2.26
N ARG A 124 -0.32 -2.93 3.00
CA ARG A 124 -1.51 -2.29 2.47
C ARG A 124 -1.26 -0.82 2.13
N SER A 125 -0.52 -0.60 1.06
CA SER A 125 -0.16 0.72 0.57
C SER A 125 -0.21 0.76 -0.95
N ILE A 126 -0.57 1.91 -1.53
CA ILE A 126 -0.66 2.09 -2.97
C ILE A 126 0.69 1.80 -3.63
N GLY A 127 0.68 0.98 -4.68
CA GLY A 127 1.85 0.69 -5.51
C GLY A 127 3.00 -0.02 -4.80
N ARG A 128 2.73 -0.63 -3.64
CA ARG A 128 3.74 -1.41 -2.92
C ARG A 128 3.71 -2.86 -3.35
N ASP A 129 4.81 -3.32 -3.92
CA ASP A 129 4.98 -4.72 -4.31
C ASP A 129 4.77 -5.67 -3.13
N ILE A 130 4.22 -6.84 -3.40
CA ILE A 130 4.10 -7.89 -2.38
C ILE A 130 5.49 -8.48 -2.17
N ASN A 131 6.10 -8.15 -1.03
CA ASN A 131 7.49 -8.48 -0.75
C ASN A 131 7.61 -9.51 0.40
N PRO A 132 7.81 -10.79 0.08
CA PRO A 132 7.99 -11.84 1.09
C PRO A 132 9.25 -11.63 1.96
N MET A 133 10.28 -10.97 1.43
CA MET A 133 11.51 -10.71 2.18
C MET A 133 11.28 -9.77 3.37
N GLU A 134 10.36 -8.82 3.25
CA GLU A 134 9.98 -7.94 4.35
C GLU A 134 9.30 -8.74 5.48
N LEU A 135 8.40 -9.67 5.14
CA LEU A 135 7.80 -10.57 6.13
C LEU A 135 8.87 -11.41 6.83
N ILE A 136 9.80 -12.00 6.07
CA ILE A 136 10.91 -12.79 6.63
C ILE A 136 11.76 -11.95 7.56
N ALA A 137 12.08 -10.71 7.21
CA ALA A 137 12.88 -9.82 8.06
C ALA A 137 12.18 -9.53 9.40
N ARG A 138 10.87 -9.25 9.38
CA ARG A 138 10.06 -9.03 10.58
C ARG A 138 9.97 -10.28 11.45
N LEU A 139 9.76 -11.46 10.85
CA LEU A 139 9.75 -12.74 11.55
C LEU A 139 11.09 -13.03 12.22
N ARG A 140 12.21 -12.74 11.54
CA ARG A 140 13.55 -12.86 12.13
C ARG A 140 13.73 -11.93 13.33
N ALA A 141 13.30 -10.70 13.23
CA ALA A 141 13.33 -9.73 14.32
C ALA A 141 12.45 -10.16 15.50
N ALA A 142 11.34 -10.86 15.24
CA ALA A 142 10.46 -11.43 16.26
C ALA A 142 11.05 -12.68 16.96
N GLY A 143 12.22 -13.18 16.55
CA GLY A 143 12.90 -14.32 17.19
C GLY A 143 12.73 -15.67 16.48
N VAL A 144 12.19 -15.67 15.27
CA VAL A 144 12.13 -16.87 14.43
C VAL A 144 13.53 -17.25 13.97
N ARG A 145 13.96 -18.46 14.26
CA ARG A 145 15.26 -18.98 13.83
C ARG A 145 15.23 -19.52 12.40
N ARG A 146 14.29 -20.40 12.12
CA ARG A 146 14.07 -21.01 10.80
C ARG A 146 12.59 -20.97 10.45
N GLY A 147 12.28 -20.86 9.19
CA GLY A 147 10.90 -20.90 8.70
C GLY A 147 10.84 -21.36 7.26
N GLY A 148 9.72 -21.94 6.90
CA GLY A 148 9.31 -22.24 5.55
C GLY A 148 8.15 -21.35 5.13
N LEU A 149 8.44 -20.28 4.39
CA LEU A 149 7.44 -19.41 3.81
C LEU A 149 6.87 -20.03 2.53
N ARG A 150 5.58 -20.27 2.47
CA ARG A 150 4.86 -20.74 1.29
C ARG A 150 4.14 -19.60 0.59
N GLN A 151 3.64 -18.65 1.37
CA GLN A 151 2.99 -17.42 0.89
C GLN A 151 3.32 -16.26 1.85
N PRO A 152 3.39 -15.01 1.36
CA PRO A 152 3.22 -14.60 -0.03
C PRO A 152 4.41 -14.98 -0.93
N VAL A 153 4.15 -15.02 -2.23
CA VAL A 153 5.19 -14.99 -3.26
C VAL A 153 5.43 -13.56 -3.70
N ASP A 154 6.62 -13.30 -4.23
CA ASP A 154 6.95 -11.98 -4.78
C ASP A 154 6.02 -11.63 -5.94
N LYS A 155 5.44 -10.42 -5.91
CA LYS A 155 4.53 -9.95 -6.95
C LYS A 155 4.64 -8.44 -7.12
N VAL A 156 4.98 -8.04 -8.33
CA VAL A 156 5.01 -6.63 -8.72
C VAL A 156 3.58 -6.10 -8.82
N ILE A 157 3.35 -4.94 -8.24
CA ILE A 157 2.07 -4.23 -8.23
C ILE A 157 2.09 -3.13 -9.28
N GLU A 158 1.05 -3.08 -10.10
CA GLU A 158 0.93 -2.06 -11.11
C GLU A 158 0.61 -0.70 -10.50
N ASN A 159 1.39 0.30 -10.91
CA ASN A 159 1.27 1.65 -10.39
C ASN A 159 1.59 2.67 -11.49
N GLY A 160 0.62 2.96 -12.34
CA GLY A 160 0.79 3.91 -13.44
C GLY A 160 0.01 3.56 -14.68
N MET A 161 0.69 3.56 -15.82
CA MET A 161 0.09 3.23 -17.11
C MET A 161 0.41 1.80 -17.50
N ASN A 162 -0.61 0.99 -17.71
CA ASN A 162 -0.49 -0.35 -18.27
C ASN A 162 -1.40 -0.49 -19.49
N SER A 163 -0.82 -0.85 -20.65
CA SER A 163 -1.53 -1.11 -21.90
C SER A 163 -2.54 -0.01 -22.27
N GLY A 164 -2.18 1.26 -22.09
CA GLY A 164 -3.02 2.42 -22.36
C GLY A 164 -4.05 2.76 -21.27
N LYS A 165 -4.14 1.98 -20.20
CA LYS A 165 -5.04 2.25 -19.07
C LYS A 165 -4.27 2.74 -17.85
N ALA A 166 -4.84 3.70 -17.13
CA ALA A 166 -4.35 4.06 -15.80
C ALA A 166 -4.78 2.98 -14.82
N VAL A 167 -3.81 2.25 -14.28
CA VAL A 167 -3.99 1.18 -13.30
C VAL A 167 -3.14 1.50 -12.08
N VAL A 168 -3.77 1.48 -10.92
CA VAL A 168 -3.09 1.61 -9.64
C VAL A 168 -3.65 0.53 -8.73
N GLN A 169 -2.78 -0.29 -8.20
CA GLN A 169 -3.14 -1.46 -7.41
C GLN A 169 -2.70 -1.32 -5.95
N ILE A 170 -3.37 -2.06 -5.09
CA ILE A 170 -3.08 -2.15 -3.66
C ILE A 170 -3.17 -3.62 -3.21
N PRO A 171 -2.18 -4.13 -2.46
CA PRO A 171 -2.27 -5.47 -1.88
C PRO A 171 -3.40 -5.58 -0.84
N LYS A 172 -4.12 -6.69 -0.89
CA LYS A 172 -5.17 -7.05 0.05
C LYS A 172 -4.96 -8.47 0.55
N LEU A 173 -4.89 -8.63 1.85
CA LEU A 173 -4.88 -9.96 2.44
C LEU A 173 -6.21 -10.66 2.17
N SER A 174 -6.13 -11.88 1.63
CA SER A 174 -7.25 -12.78 1.38
C SER A 174 -7.28 -13.85 2.46
N GLY A 175 -8.37 -13.90 3.21
CA GLY A 175 -8.55 -14.87 4.30
C GLY A 175 -7.71 -14.58 5.54
N THR A 176 -7.65 -15.59 6.41
CA THR A 176 -6.86 -15.54 7.65
C THR A 176 -5.46 -16.10 7.42
N PRO A 177 -4.40 -15.45 7.95
CA PRO A 177 -3.03 -16.01 7.88
C PRO A 177 -2.94 -17.42 8.46
N THR A 178 -2.30 -18.32 7.73
CA THR A 178 -1.97 -19.66 8.23
C THR A 178 -0.57 -19.63 8.84
N ILE A 179 -0.50 -19.62 10.17
CA ILE A 179 0.74 -19.52 10.92
C ILE A 179 0.91 -20.81 11.73
N ILE A 180 1.92 -21.61 11.39
CA ILE A 180 2.17 -22.91 12.03
C ILE A 180 3.45 -22.84 12.86
N TYR A 181 3.31 -23.05 14.16
CA TYR A 181 4.46 -23.24 15.03
C TYR A 181 4.97 -24.68 14.90
N GLY A 182 6.18 -24.85 14.39
CA GLY A 182 6.80 -26.15 14.14
C GLY A 182 7.58 -26.74 15.34
N GLY A 183 7.73 -25.94 16.41
CA GLY A 183 8.44 -26.37 17.62
C GLY A 183 9.77 -25.67 17.86
N ILE A 184 10.54 -26.23 18.79
CA ILE A 184 11.87 -25.76 19.17
C ILE A 184 12.89 -26.60 18.43
N GLU A 185 13.92 -25.98 17.89
CA GLU A 185 15.06 -26.65 17.24
C GLU A 185 16.34 -26.42 18.04
N ASP A 186 17.12 -27.49 18.20
CA ASP A 186 18.47 -27.40 18.73
C ASP A 186 19.45 -26.81 17.72
N ASP A 187 20.54 -26.25 18.23
CA ASP A 187 21.59 -25.63 17.42
C ASP A 187 22.41 -26.66 16.65
#